data_4063b213e4b1993c780e6c294a8c74b8
#
_entry.id   4063b213e4b1993c780e6c294a8c74b8
#
_cell.length_a   1.000
_cell.length_b   1.000
_cell.length_c   1.000
_cell.angle_alpha   90.00
_cell.angle_beta   90.00
_cell.angle_gamma   90.00
#
_symmetry.space_group_name_H-M   'P 1'
#
loop_
_entity.id
_entity.type
_entity.pdbx_description
1 polymer ?
#
loop_
_entity_poly.entity_id
_entity_poly.type
_entity_poly.pdbx_seq_one_letter_code
_entity_poly.pdbx_strand_id
1 'polypeptide(L)'
;MSRNRYWTTLRHNGVVFAPPYVPKGLRLGYEGKDYRLSPQAEEMAYAWAKKKDTDYVKDPVFVTNFMKDFRRQLPPELRDSPISKFDFSEFYAEVEREAQLKLRLTTEEKKNLVQQRKQARETLRQKYGYAEIDGQRVEIQNWVVEPPGIFMGRGAHPLRGRWKPRIEEKDITLNLDVSASVPAGSWRKIVHEPKCMWLACWEDKLSGKMKYVWPHESSFLAQKKNKIKYDKASKLGTSIVRIRKKIEQGLQAKDLQDRKIATVCYLIDKLCLRVGDEKDEDEADTVGATTLRVEHVKLARDSIKFDFLGKDSVRWLKVIEDVDRRVMRNLHEFVRGKNKDELIFDGVTSSKVNSFLGKIVPGLTAKVFRTYHATNVVRDYLWSVEEETLKGDADLNLYYAKMANLKAAILCNHKRTPPKNWDKRIQKMEEKLETLRLKQPQREKMIEVWKRRIRKAELALEIAKLTKEYNLNTSLKNYIDPRVYVVWARRVGMDLRVLYPKAMWRKFVWANRSRLDWSAMAAAPKIQKRTGFKA
;
A
#
# COMPACT_ATOMS: atom_id res chain seq x y z
N MET A 1 -32.67 -3.16 -12.20
CA MET A 1 -31.79 -3.41 -11.05
C MET A 1 -31.71 -2.15 -10.19
N SER A 2 -32.15 -2.21 -8.95
CA SER A 2 -32.09 -1.08 -8.01
C SER A 2 -30.65 -0.55 -7.94
N ARG A 3 -30.45 0.77 -8.11
CA ARG A 3 -29.14 1.44 -8.26
C ARG A 3 -28.15 1.26 -7.07
N ASN A 4 -28.49 0.45 -6.06
CA ASN A 4 -27.78 0.39 -4.79
C ASN A 4 -27.32 -1.01 -4.34
N ARG A 5 -27.44 -2.07 -5.13
CA ARG A 5 -27.01 -3.42 -4.74
C ARG A 5 -25.79 -3.85 -5.54
N TYR A 6 -24.83 -4.53 -4.85
CA TYR A 6 -23.66 -5.13 -5.50
C TYR A 6 -23.97 -6.54 -6.01
N TRP A 7 -24.87 -7.27 -5.34
CA TRP A 7 -25.21 -8.66 -5.64
C TRP A 7 -26.67 -8.96 -5.24
N THR A 8 -27.20 -10.03 -5.79
CA THR A 8 -28.52 -10.58 -5.46
C THR A 8 -28.36 -11.90 -4.71
N THR A 9 -27.44 -12.77 -5.16
CA THR A 9 -27.10 -14.03 -4.50
C THR A 9 -25.61 -14.03 -4.11
N LEU A 10 -25.32 -14.53 -2.90
CA LEU A 10 -23.96 -14.63 -2.36
C LEU A 10 -23.82 -15.85 -1.49
N ARG A 11 -22.94 -16.79 -1.92
CA ARG A 11 -22.64 -18.03 -1.21
C ARG A 11 -21.14 -18.23 -1.09
N HIS A 12 -20.67 -18.65 0.08
CA HIS A 12 -19.27 -19.00 0.32
C HIS A 12 -19.13 -19.86 1.58
N ASN A 13 -18.00 -20.50 1.77
CA ASN A 13 -17.76 -21.43 2.87
C ASN A 13 -17.11 -20.79 4.13
N GLY A 14 -17.24 -19.46 4.29
CA GLY A 14 -16.61 -18.75 5.40
C GLY A 14 -15.11 -18.48 5.17
N VAL A 15 -14.33 -18.62 6.22
CA VAL A 15 -12.88 -18.32 6.29
C VAL A 15 -12.11 -19.45 6.92
N VAL A 16 -10.78 -19.43 6.75
CA VAL A 16 -9.85 -20.41 7.34
C VAL A 16 -9.02 -19.74 8.42
N PHE A 17 -8.82 -20.43 9.51
CA PHE A 17 -7.95 -20.02 10.61
C PHE A 17 -6.59 -20.69 10.48
N ALA A 18 -5.54 -20.01 10.96
CA ALA A 18 -4.25 -20.66 11.16
C ALA A 18 -4.39 -21.78 12.20
N PRO A 19 -3.67 -22.91 12.03
CA PRO A 19 -3.64 -23.96 13.05
C PRO A 19 -3.29 -23.38 14.42
N PRO A 20 -3.82 -23.95 15.52
CA PRO A 20 -3.40 -23.56 16.86
C PRO A 20 -1.89 -23.82 17.04
N TYR A 21 -1.30 -23.05 17.96
CA TYR A 21 0.06 -23.32 18.39
C TYR A 21 0.12 -24.69 19.06
N VAL A 22 1.11 -25.49 18.70
CA VAL A 22 1.39 -26.76 19.34
C VAL A 22 2.54 -26.53 20.33
N PRO A 23 2.29 -26.63 21.64
CA PRO A 23 3.33 -26.46 22.66
C PRO A 23 4.49 -27.41 22.46
N LYS A 24 5.70 -26.91 22.61
CA LYS A 24 6.95 -27.67 22.49
C LYS A 24 7.49 -28.10 23.84
N GLY A 25 6.84 -27.65 24.92
CA GLY A 25 7.24 -27.93 26.30
C GLY A 25 8.46 -27.13 26.77
N LEU A 26 8.73 -25.98 26.13
CA LEU A 26 9.86 -25.12 26.47
C LEU A 26 9.63 -24.42 27.81
N ARG A 27 10.71 -24.24 28.56
CA ARG A 27 10.69 -23.64 29.89
C ARG A 27 11.29 -22.22 29.84
N LEU A 28 10.73 -21.35 30.67
CA LEU A 28 11.24 -20.01 30.88
C LEU A 28 12.07 -20.01 32.17
N GLY A 29 13.35 -19.70 32.06
CA GLY A 29 14.21 -19.55 33.22
C GLY A 29 13.97 -18.22 33.96
N TYR A 30 13.98 -18.27 35.29
CA TYR A 30 13.91 -17.09 36.16
C TYR A 30 14.63 -17.38 37.47
N GLU A 31 15.67 -16.58 37.76
CA GLU A 31 16.47 -16.70 39.00
C GLU A 31 16.95 -18.14 39.30
N GLY A 32 17.40 -18.84 38.26
CA GLY A 32 17.92 -20.21 38.38
C GLY A 32 16.84 -21.31 38.45
N LYS A 33 15.56 -20.96 38.33
CA LYS A 33 14.45 -21.91 38.26
C LYS A 33 13.80 -21.92 36.89
N ASP A 34 13.38 -23.08 36.45
CA ASP A 34 12.67 -23.27 35.18
C ASP A 34 11.16 -23.36 35.39
N TYR A 35 10.43 -22.53 34.66
CA TYR A 35 8.99 -22.46 34.71
C TYR A 35 8.35 -23.01 33.45
N ARG A 36 7.43 -23.96 33.62
CA ARG A 36 6.58 -24.42 32.53
C ARG A 36 5.49 -23.39 32.29
N LEU A 37 5.38 -22.96 31.04
CA LEU A 37 4.40 -21.95 30.63
C LEU A 37 3.07 -22.57 30.18
N SER A 38 2.00 -21.79 30.26
CA SER A 38 0.75 -22.12 29.57
C SER A 38 0.98 -22.13 28.05
N PRO A 39 0.17 -22.85 27.24
CA PRO A 39 0.32 -22.88 25.79
C PRO A 39 0.37 -21.48 25.16
N GLN A 40 -0.41 -20.54 25.67
CA GLN A 40 -0.43 -19.17 25.19
C GLN A 40 0.84 -18.39 25.59
N ALA A 41 1.30 -18.55 26.81
CA ALA A 41 2.55 -17.94 27.27
C ALA A 41 3.76 -18.47 26.51
N GLU A 42 3.78 -19.77 26.23
CA GLU A 42 4.84 -20.43 25.43
C GLU A 42 4.81 -19.90 23.98
N GLU A 43 3.63 -19.77 23.36
CA GLU A 43 3.48 -19.17 22.00
C GLU A 43 4.06 -17.74 21.96
N MET A 44 3.78 -16.93 23.00
CA MET A 44 4.27 -15.57 23.12
C MET A 44 5.79 -15.52 23.30
N ALA A 45 6.34 -16.33 24.21
CA ALA A 45 7.79 -16.44 24.45
C ALA A 45 8.52 -16.91 23.19
N TYR A 46 7.97 -17.88 22.47
CA TYR A 46 8.52 -18.37 21.22
C TYR A 46 8.48 -17.34 20.09
N ALA A 47 7.38 -16.54 20.01
CA ALA A 47 7.28 -15.43 19.08
C ALA A 47 8.30 -14.32 19.40
N TRP A 48 8.56 -14.05 20.69
CA TRP A 48 9.60 -13.14 21.16
C TRP A 48 10.99 -13.63 20.76
N ALA A 49 11.30 -14.89 21.04
CA ALA A 49 12.61 -15.47 20.73
C ALA A 49 12.98 -15.36 19.24
N LYS A 50 12.00 -15.44 18.33
CA LYS A 50 12.19 -15.20 16.89
C LYS A 50 12.62 -13.77 16.55
N LYS A 51 12.64 -12.83 17.50
CA LYS A 51 13.01 -11.43 17.28
C LYS A 51 14.38 -11.08 17.86
N LYS A 52 15.09 -12.02 18.52
CA LYS A 52 16.35 -11.78 19.24
C LYS A 52 17.40 -11.00 18.45
N ASP A 53 17.52 -11.30 17.14
CA ASP A 53 18.52 -10.69 16.25
C ASP A 53 17.98 -9.49 15.45
N THR A 54 16.93 -8.86 15.94
CA THR A 54 16.30 -7.70 15.28
C THR A 54 16.38 -6.46 16.18
N ASP A 55 16.29 -5.27 15.58
CA ASP A 55 16.28 -4.02 16.34
C ASP A 55 15.00 -3.85 17.20
N TYR A 56 13.99 -4.68 17.01
CA TYR A 56 12.77 -4.60 17.79
C TYR A 56 12.97 -4.88 19.28
N VAL A 57 13.85 -5.82 19.64
CA VAL A 57 14.14 -6.15 21.04
C VAL A 57 14.94 -5.06 21.76
N LYS A 58 15.49 -4.09 21.01
CA LYS A 58 16.19 -2.90 21.53
C LYS A 58 15.26 -1.69 21.66
N ASP A 59 14.06 -1.74 21.07
CA ASP A 59 13.09 -0.65 21.12
C ASP A 59 12.32 -0.68 22.46
N PRO A 60 12.48 0.35 23.34
CA PRO A 60 11.84 0.35 24.65
C PRO A 60 10.31 0.23 24.60
N VAL A 61 9.66 0.85 23.60
CA VAL A 61 8.19 0.79 23.43
C VAL A 61 7.77 -0.62 23.04
N PHE A 62 8.53 -1.28 22.16
CA PHE A 62 8.25 -2.65 21.74
C PHE A 62 8.36 -3.62 22.91
N VAL A 63 9.43 -3.49 23.71
CA VAL A 63 9.67 -4.32 24.90
C VAL A 63 8.57 -4.10 25.95
N THR A 64 8.27 -2.84 26.28
CA THR A 64 7.24 -2.49 27.27
C THR A 64 5.88 -3.01 26.86
N ASN A 65 5.51 -2.85 25.60
CA ASN A 65 4.24 -3.33 25.08
C ASN A 65 4.15 -4.86 25.05
N PHE A 66 5.24 -5.55 24.69
CA PHE A 66 5.26 -7.01 24.77
C PHE A 66 5.08 -7.49 26.23
N MET A 67 5.83 -6.91 27.15
CA MET A 67 5.74 -7.28 28.56
C MET A 67 4.37 -6.98 29.16
N LYS A 68 3.72 -5.90 28.75
CA LYS A 68 2.34 -5.58 29.20
C LYS A 68 1.36 -6.73 28.94
N ASP A 69 1.48 -7.42 27.80
CA ASP A 69 0.61 -8.53 27.44
C ASP A 69 1.15 -9.87 27.93
N PHE A 70 2.45 -10.09 27.89
CA PHE A 70 3.11 -11.33 28.30
C PHE A 70 2.93 -11.61 29.80
N ARG A 71 3.11 -10.59 30.65
CA ARG A 71 2.93 -10.70 32.10
C ARG A 71 1.57 -11.25 32.52
N ARG A 72 0.52 -10.95 31.74
CA ARG A 72 -0.85 -11.45 32.02
C ARG A 72 -0.97 -12.96 31.86
N GLN A 73 -0.06 -13.57 31.11
CA GLN A 73 -0.04 -15.00 30.81
C GLN A 73 0.96 -15.76 31.69
N LEU A 74 1.82 -15.03 32.44
CA LEU A 74 2.81 -15.61 33.33
C LEU A 74 2.17 -16.04 34.66
N PRO A 75 2.78 -17.02 35.37
CA PRO A 75 2.49 -17.31 36.78
C PRO A 75 2.51 -16.04 37.63
N PRO A 76 1.67 -15.93 38.65
CA PRO A 76 1.55 -14.70 39.46
C PRO A 76 2.89 -14.15 39.99
N GLU A 77 3.76 -15.05 40.46
CA GLU A 77 5.10 -14.73 41.00
C GLU A 77 6.08 -14.10 40.01
N LEU A 78 5.82 -14.25 38.71
CA LEU A 78 6.68 -13.72 37.66
C LEU A 78 6.16 -12.41 37.03
N ARG A 79 4.94 -11.98 37.36
CA ARG A 79 4.26 -10.90 36.65
C ARG A 79 4.92 -9.54 36.79
N ASP A 80 5.54 -9.26 37.92
CA ASP A 80 6.15 -7.95 38.18
C ASP A 80 7.63 -7.88 37.78
N SER A 81 8.17 -8.98 37.27
CA SER A 81 9.57 -9.10 36.90
C SER A 81 9.89 -8.38 35.58
N PRO A 82 11.04 -7.68 35.49
CA PRO A 82 11.50 -7.10 34.24
C PRO A 82 11.97 -8.21 33.28
N ILE A 83 11.87 -7.95 31.97
CA ILE A 83 12.25 -8.93 30.93
C ILE A 83 13.72 -9.37 31.03
N SER A 84 14.59 -8.51 31.53
CA SER A 84 16.01 -8.79 31.70
C SER A 84 16.34 -9.90 32.71
N LYS A 85 15.39 -10.25 33.60
CA LYS A 85 15.52 -11.35 34.56
C LYS A 85 15.07 -12.70 33.99
N PHE A 86 14.38 -12.72 32.85
CA PHE A 86 13.94 -13.95 32.23
C PHE A 86 15.02 -14.52 31.33
N ASP A 87 15.29 -15.81 31.48
CA ASP A 87 16.13 -16.58 30.57
C ASP A 87 15.27 -17.28 29.51
N PHE A 88 15.44 -16.85 28.26
CA PHE A 88 14.80 -17.42 27.07
C PHE A 88 15.71 -18.41 26.33
N SER A 89 16.77 -18.96 26.95
CA SER A 89 17.79 -19.78 26.29
C SER A 89 17.19 -21.00 25.61
N GLU A 90 16.25 -21.71 26.22
CA GLU A 90 15.56 -22.85 25.59
C GLU A 90 14.80 -22.43 24.33
N PHE A 91 14.14 -21.28 24.37
CA PHE A 91 13.41 -20.74 23.22
C PHE A 91 14.37 -20.33 22.09
N TYR A 92 15.50 -19.72 22.44
CA TYR A 92 16.52 -19.34 21.45
C TYR A 92 17.16 -20.59 20.81
N ALA A 93 17.49 -21.59 21.60
CA ALA A 93 18.02 -22.86 21.10
C ALA A 93 17.07 -23.55 20.13
N GLU A 94 15.77 -23.56 20.45
CA GLU A 94 14.76 -24.16 19.56
C GLU A 94 14.61 -23.37 18.25
N VAL A 95 14.61 -22.03 18.30
CA VAL A 95 14.59 -21.19 17.09
C VAL A 95 15.82 -21.43 16.22
N GLU A 96 17.01 -21.55 16.83
CA GLU A 96 18.24 -21.87 16.12
C GLU A 96 18.21 -23.27 15.54
N ARG A 97 17.75 -24.28 16.30
CA ARG A 97 17.57 -25.66 15.81
C ARG A 97 16.69 -25.70 14.57
N GLU A 98 15.53 -25.00 14.59
CA GLU A 98 14.66 -24.91 13.40
C GLU A 98 15.33 -24.21 12.22
N ALA A 99 16.13 -23.17 12.47
CA ALA A 99 16.86 -22.46 11.44
C ALA A 99 17.94 -23.37 10.81
N GLN A 100 18.69 -24.07 11.63
CA GLN A 100 19.72 -25.02 11.16
C GLN A 100 19.11 -26.18 10.36
N LEU A 101 18.00 -26.75 10.83
CA LEU A 101 17.28 -27.79 10.09
C LEU A 101 16.88 -27.29 8.69
N LYS A 102 16.37 -26.06 8.59
CA LYS A 102 16.03 -25.46 7.28
C LYS A 102 17.24 -25.24 6.38
N LEU A 103 18.40 -24.90 6.95
CA LEU A 103 19.64 -24.73 6.20
C LEU A 103 20.17 -26.06 5.66
N ARG A 104 20.09 -27.13 6.45
CA ARG A 104 20.57 -28.46 6.10
C ARG A 104 19.75 -29.16 5.00
N LEU A 105 18.50 -28.70 4.76
CA LEU A 105 17.67 -29.26 3.70
C LEU A 105 18.36 -29.13 2.34
N THR A 106 18.36 -30.18 1.57
CA THR A 106 18.80 -30.20 0.17
C THR A 106 17.88 -29.32 -0.70
N THR A 107 18.33 -29.02 -1.90
CA THR A 107 17.52 -28.27 -2.87
C THR A 107 16.23 -29.04 -3.23
N GLU A 108 16.29 -30.37 -3.26
CA GLU A 108 15.15 -31.24 -3.58
C GLU A 108 14.14 -31.27 -2.43
N GLU A 109 14.57 -31.45 -1.19
CA GLU A 109 13.71 -31.38 -0.01
C GLU A 109 13.04 -30.03 0.14
N LYS A 110 13.78 -28.94 -0.13
CA LYS A 110 13.19 -27.59 -0.16
C LYS A 110 12.09 -27.46 -1.22
N LYS A 111 12.30 -28.03 -2.43
CA LYS A 111 11.28 -28.06 -3.48
C LYS A 111 10.06 -28.88 -3.07
N ASN A 112 10.26 -30.06 -2.48
CA ASN A 112 9.20 -30.94 -2.02
C ASN A 112 8.34 -30.26 -0.93
N LEU A 113 8.97 -29.63 0.07
CA LEU A 113 8.25 -28.85 1.09
C LEU A 113 7.44 -27.70 0.51
N VAL A 114 7.99 -26.98 -0.46
CA VAL A 114 7.26 -25.91 -1.15
C VAL A 114 6.05 -26.48 -1.90
N GLN A 115 6.22 -27.64 -2.56
CA GLN A 115 5.14 -28.29 -3.28
C GLN A 115 4.04 -28.82 -2.36
N GLN A 116 4.40 -29.45 -1.24
CA GLN A 116 3.44 -29.90 -0.21
C GLN A 116 2.62 -28.72 0.36
N ARG A 117 3.29 -27.62 0.71
CA ARG A 117 2.61 -26.41 1.18
C ARG A 117 1.69 -25.81 0.12
N LYS A 118 2.11 -25.85 -1.14
CA LYS A 118 1.29 -25.40 -2.27
C LYS A 118 0.05 -26.27 -2.46
N GLN A 119 0.19 -27.58 -2.37
CA GLN A 119 -0.92 -28.53 -2.47
C GLN A 119 -1.90 -28.34 -1.31
N ALA A 120 -1.41 -28.32 -0.07
CA ALA A 120 -2.26 -28.07 1.11
C ALA A 120 -3.02 -26.74 1.01
N ARG A 121 -2.34 -25.67 0.56
CA ARG A 121 -2.99 -24.40 0.33
C ARG A 121 -4.01 -24.45 -0.80
N GLU A 122 -3.75 -25.21 -1.87
CA GLU A 122 -4.70 -25.33 -2.99
C GLU A 122 -5.94 -26.13 -2.56
N THR A 123 -5.81 -27.17 -1.74
CA THR A 123 -6.97 -27.87 -1.16
C THR A 123 -7.86 -26.93 -0.34
N LEU A 124 -7.25 -26.13 0.54
CA LEU A 124 -7.99 -25.12 1.31
C LEU A 124 -8.59 -24.05 0.40
N ARG A 125 -7.89 -23.65 -0.67
CA ARG A 125 -8.38 -22.68 -1.64
C ARG A 125 -9.60 -23.19 -2.40
N GLN A 126 -9.65 -24.48 -2.77
CA GLN A 126 -10.82 -25.04 -3.43
C GLN A 126 -12.07 -24.94 -2.54
N LYS A 127 -11.90 -25.08 -1.23
CA LYS A 127 -13.01 -25.01 -0.27
C LYS A 127 -13.36 -23.57 0.12
N TYR A 128 -12.38 -22.70 0.42
CA TYR A 128 -12.59 -21.38 1.02
C TYR A 128 -12.20 -20.20 0.13
N GLY A 129 -11.45 -20.46 -0.93
CA GLY A 129 -10.91 -19.40 -1.80
C GLY A 129 -11.85 -18.93 -2.90
N TYR A 130 -13.11 -19.39 -2.90
CA TYR A 130 -14.13 -19.04 -3.89
C TYR A 130 -15.46 -18.74 -3.23
N ALA A 131 -16.20 -17.79 -3.84
CA ALA A 131 -17.60 -17.51 -3.58
C ALA A 131 -18.39 -17.67 -4.87
N GLU A 132 -19.66 -17.95 -4.76
CA GLU A 132 -20.62 -17.81 -5.85
C GLU A 132 -21.38 -16.50 -5.67
N ILE A 133 -21.30 -15.61 -6.65
CA ILE A 133 -21.94 -14.29 -6.64
C ILE A 133 -22.76 -14.16 -7.93
N ASP A 134 -24.08 -14.06 -7.80
CA ASP A 134 -25.01 -14.00 -8.93
C ASP A 134 -24.75 -15.11 -9.97
N GLY A 135 -24.58 -16.36 -9.48
CA GLY A 135 -24.30 -17.55 -10.29
C GLY A 135 -22.89 -17.64 -10.87
N GLN A 136 -22.00 -16.70 -10.57
CA GLN A 136 -20.62 -16.70 -11.04
C GLN A 136 -19.65 -17.12 -9.94
N ARG A 137 -18.75 -18.07 -10.25
CA ARG A 137 -17.65 -18.43 -9.36
C ARG A 137 -16.58 -17.33 -9.33
N VAL A 138 -16.39 -16.72 -8.18
CA VAL A 138 -15.49 -15.60 -7.96
C VAL A 138 -14.41 -15.97 -6.94
N GLU A 139 -13.15 -15.68 -7.23
CA GLU A 139 -12.08 -15.83 -6.24
C GLU A 139 -12.28 -14.87 -5.06
N ILE A 140 -11.90 -15.33 -3.87
CA ILE A 140 -11.88 -14.54 -2.63
C ILE A 140 -10.45 -14.08 -2.35
N GLN A 141 -10.31 -12.83 -1.96
CA GLN A 141 -9.06 -12.28 -1.45
C GLN A 141 -9.00 -12.49 0.08
N ASN A 142 -7.81 -12.78 0.60
CA ASN A 142 -7.54 -12.87 2.06
C ASN A 142 -8.57 -13.72 2.85
N TRP A 143 -8.94 -14.87 2.31
CA TRP A 143 -9.85 -15.84 2.95
C TRP A 143 -9.24 -16.58 4.16
N VAL A 144 -7.95 -16.34 4.45
CA VAL A 144 -7.25 -16.86 5.63
C VAL A 144 -7.20 -15.76 6.68
N VAL A 145 -7.71 -16.03 7.86
CA VAL A 145 -7.64 -15.13 9.02
C VAL A 145 -6.20 -15.05 9.53
N GLU A 146 -5.77 -13.87 9.88
CA GLU A 146 -4.42 -13.63 10.39
C GLU A 146 -4.16 -14.42 11.68
N PRO A 147 -3.00 -15.11 11.82
CA PRO A 147 -2.63 -15.79 13.05
C PRO A 147 -2.37 -14.81 14.19
N PRO A 148 -2.42 -15.26 15.46
CA PRO A 148 -1.93 -14.47 16.57
C PRO A 148 -0.43 -14.18 16.43
N GLY A 149 0.06 -13.17 17.13
CA GLY A 149 1.48 -12.84 17.09
C GLY A 149 1.79 -11.43 17.60
N ILE A 150 3.07 -11.10 17.66
CA ILE A 150 3.52 -9.77 18.08
C ILE A 150 3.24 -8.79 16.95
N PHE A 151 2.55 -7.70 17.26
CA PHE A 151 2.27 -6.63 16.30
C PHE A 151 3.54 -5.80 16.04
N MET A 152 4.01 -5.81 14.81
CA MET A 152 5.27 -5.18 14.45
C MET A 152 5.13 -3.65 14.30
N GLY A 153 3.97 -3.17 13.86
CA GLY A 153 3.78 -1.76 13.52
C GLY A 153 4.59 -1.31 12.30
N ARG A 154 4.40 -0.06 11.90
CA ARG A 154 5.27 0.64 10.92
C ARG A 154 5.75 1.94 11.53
N GLY A 155 7.04 2.25 11.38
CA GLY A 155 7.64 3.42 12.01
C GLY A 155 7.50 3.39 13.54
N ALA A 156 7.23 4.53 14.15
CA ALA A 156 7.03 4.67 15.59
C ALA A 156 5.61 4.34 16.06
N HIS A 157 4.98 3.30 15.49
CA HIS A 157 3.61 2.91 15.86
C HIS A 157 3.49 2.63 17.36
N PRO A 158 2.55 3.25 18.10
CA PRO A 158 2.46 3.15 19.56
C PRO A 158 2.17 1.72 20.04
N LEU A 159 1.41 0.93 19.29
CA LEU A 159 1.07 -0.46 19.64
C LEU A 159 2.13 -1.50 19.21
N ARG A 160 3.28 -1.08 18.64
CA ARG A 160 4.34 -2.05 18.29
C ARG A 160 4.80 -2.82 19.52
N GLY A 161 4.96 -4.12 19.37
CA GLY A 161 5.26 -5.02 20.50
C GLY A 161 4.04 -5.65 21.19
N ARG A 162 2.83 -5.07 21.05
CA ARG A 162 1.61 -5.65 21.64
C ARG A 162 1.31 -7.01 21.03
N TRP A 163 0.72 -7.89 21.82
CA TRP A 163 0.22 -9.18 21.36
C TRP A 163 -1.08 -9.03 20.60
N LYS A 164 -1.15 -9.57 19.41
CA LYS A 164 -2.38 -9.67 18.63
C LYS A 164 -3.04 -11.01 18.92
N PRO A 165 -4.19 -11.01 19.63
CA PRO A 165 -4.87 -12.24 20.02
C PRO A 165 -5.42 -13.00 18.81
N ARG A 166 -5.67 -14.29 19.00
CA ARG A 166 -6.34 -15.14 18.02
C ARG A 166 -7.76 -14.66 17.76
N ILE A 167 -8.11 -14.63 16.49
CA ILE A 167 -9.51 -14.48 16.03
C ILE A 167 -10.11 -15.88 15.90
N GLU A 168 -11.31 -16.05 16.41
CA GLU A 168 -12.07 -17.30 16.42
C GLU A 168 -13.36 -17.15 15.60
N GLU A 169 -14.07 -18.26 15.35
CA GLU A 169 -15.34 -18.25 14.59
C GLU A 169 -16.37 -17.29 15.21
N LYS A 170 -16.48 -17.30 16.55
CA LYS A 170 -17.38 -16.41 17.34
C LYS A 170 -17.08 -14.92 17.20
N ASP A 171 -15.95 -14.54 16.59
CA ASP A 171 -15.59 -13.14 16.33
C ASP A 171 -16.04 -12.69 14.92
N ILE A 172 -16.40 -13.63 14.03
CA ILE A 172 -16.59 -13.38 12.61
C ILE A 172 -18.07 -13.26 12.23
N THR A 173 -18.38 -12.20 11.51
CA THR A 173 -19.68 -12.02 10.84
C THR A 173 -19.55 -12.42 9.38
N LEU A 174 -20.44 -13.29 8.89
CA LEU A 174 -20.54 -13.67 7.47
C LEU A 174 -21.67 -12.90 6.77
N ASN A 175 -21.44 -12.52 5.53
CA ASN A 175 -22.44 -11.91 4.67
C ASN A 175 -22.85 -12.92 3.61
N LEU A 176 -24.11 -13.37 3.64
CA LEU A 176 -24.66 -14.40 2.78
C LEU A 176 -26.03 -13.96 2.24
N ASP A 177 -26.46 -14.54 1.13
CA ASP A 177 -27.86 -14.38 0.72
C ASP A 177 -28.81 -15.19 1.63
N VAL A 178 -30.08 -14.82 1.63
CA VAL A 178 -31.09 -15.42 2.51
C VAL A 178 -31.35 -16.89 2.26
N SER A 179 -31.05 -17.38 1.04
CA SER A 179 -31.23 -18.79 0.64
C SER A 179 -29.92 -19.60 0.75
N ALA A 180 -28.81 -18.98 1.12
CA ALA A 180 -27.53 -19.67 1.22
C ALA A 180 -27.50 -20.62 2.41
N SER A 181 -26.95 -21.82 2.20
CA SER A 181 -26.61 -22.71 3.34
C SER A 181 -25.53 -22.05 4.19
N VAL A 182 -25.76 -21.92 5.47
CA VAL A 182 -24.80 -21.36 6.42
C VAL A 182 -23.64 -22.37 6.60
N PRO A 183 -22.38 -21.95 6.41
CA PRO A 183 -21.24 -22.82 6.65
C PRO A 183 -21.20 -23.29 8.11
N ALA A 184 -20.83 -24.56 8.32
CA ALA A 184 -20.65 -25.09 9.69
C ALA A 184 -19.63 -24.24 10.48
N GLY A 185 -19.98 -23.96 11.75
CA GLY A 185 -19.16 -23.16 12.67
C GLY A 185 -19.99 -22.30 13.60
N SER A 186 -19.36 -21.78 14.65
CA SER A 186 -19.99 -20.91 15.66
C SER A 186 -19.76 -19.45 15.34
N TRP A 187 -20.36 -18.97 14.24
CA TRP A 187 -20.17 -17.60 13.76
C TRP A 187 -20.84 -16.56 14.67
N ARG A 188 -20.20 -15.39 14.84
CA ARG A 188 -20.76 -14.27 15.62
C ARG A 188 -22.13 -13.84 15.08
N LYS A 189 -22.27 -13.72 13.76
CA LYS A 189 -23.50 -13.27 13.11
C LYS A 189 -23.50 -13.67 11.63
N ILE A 190 -24.69 -13.99 11.13
CA ILE A 190 -24.96 -14.10 9.69
C ILE A 190 -25.82 -12.91 9.31
N VAL A 191 -25.42 -12.18 8.26
CA VAL A 191 -26.14 -10.99 7.78
C VAL A 191 -26.44 -11.11 6.29
N HIS A 192 -27.45 -10.37 5.84
CA HIS A 192 -27.81 -10.22 4.42
C HIS A 192 -27.67 -8.75 4.02
N GLU A 193 -26.46 -8.35 3.60
CA GLU A 193 -26.12 -6.95 3.27
C GLU A 193 -25.73 -6.80 1.79
N PRO A 194 -26.71 -6.86 0.83
CA PRO A 194 -26.41 -6.80 -0.60
C PRO A 194 -25.89 -5.44 -1.08
N LYS A 195 -25.94 -4.42 -0.23
CA LYS A 195 -25.31 -3.10 -0.48
C LYS A 195 -23.81 -3.09 -0.17
N CYS A 196 -23.29 -4.16 0.40
CA CYS A 196 -21.88 -4.33 0.73
C CYS A 196 -21.22 -5.37 -0.17
N MET A 197 -19.92 -5.18 -0.46
CA MET A 197 -19.14 -6.13 -1.28
C MET A 197 -18.37 -7.14 -0.42
N TRP A 198 -18.23 -6.92 0.88
CA TRP A 198 -17.48 -7.82 1.75
C TRP A 198 -18.25 -9.13 1.98
N LEU A 199 -17.50 -10.23 2.15
CA LEU A 199 -18.03 -11.57 2.38
C LEU A 199 -18.01 -11.96 3.86
N ALA A 200 -16.96 -11.56 4.57
CA ALA A 200 -16.84 -11.76 6.00
C ALA A 200 -16.14 -10.54 6.64
N CYS A 201 -16.39 -10.31 7.93
CA CYS A 201 -15.70 -9.27 8.67
C CYS A 201 -15.58 -9.63 10.15
N TRP A 202 -14.59 -9.02 10.79
CA TRP A 202 -14.35 -9.10 12.23
C TRP A 202 -13.67 -7.84 12.73
N GLU A 203 -13.77 -7.62 14.01
CA GLU A 203 -13.03 -6.57 14.71
C GLU A 203 -11.64 -7.10 15.10
N ASP A 204 -10.60 -6.37 14.76
CA ASP A 204 -9.22 -6.66 15.20
C ASP A 204 -9.11 -6.39 16.70
N LYS A 205 -8.86 -7.44 17.50
CA LYS A 205 -8.84 -7.37 18.97
C LYS A 205 -7.77 -6.46 19.55
N LEU A 206 -6.78 -6.07 18.76
CA LEU A 206 -5.73 -5.14 19.21
C LEU A 206 -6.07 -3.67 18.90
N SER A 207 -6.54 -3.41 17.69
CA SER A 207 -6.74 -2.04 17.20
C SER A 207 -8.21 -1.59 17.16
N GLY A 208 -9.16 -2.46 17.50
CA GLY A 208 -10.59 -2.16 17.38
C GLY A 208 -11.09 -1.98 15.94
N LYS A 209 -10.22 -2.09 14.94
CA LYS A 209 -10.55 -1.79 13.54
C LYS A 209 -11.20 -2.99 12.85
N MET A 210 -12.25 -2.70 12.08
CA MET A 210 -12.90 -3.72 11.28
C MET A 210 -12.00 -4.25 10.16
N LYS A 211 -11.83 -5.56 10.09
CA LYS A 211 -11.17 -6.31 9.02
C LYS A 211 -12.22 -6.94 8.12
N TYR A 212 -11.93 -7.02 6.82
CA TYR A 212 -12.88 -7.50 5.84
C TYR A 212 -12.25 -8.50 4.88
N VAL A 213 -13.04 -9.48 4.47
CA VAL A 213 -12.75 -10.40 3.36
C VAL A 213 -13.50 -9.91 2.12
N TRP A 214 -12.78 -9.79 1.01
CA TRP A 214 -13.31 -9.21 -0.22
C TRP A 214 -13.27 -10.19 -1.39
N PRO A 215 -14.17 -10.06 -2.37
CA PRO A 215 -13.95 -10.65 -3.69
C PRO A 215 -12.60 -10.21 -4.25
N HIS A 216 -11.89 -11.13 -4.91
CA HIS A 216 -10.58 -10.84 -5.49
C HIS A 216 -10.66 -9.70 -6.52
N GLU A 217 -9.56 -8.97 -6.71
CA GLU A 217 -9.49 -7.81 -7.61
C GLU A 217 -9.81 -8.14 -9.08
N SER A 218 -9.76 -9.43 -9.48
CA SER A 218 -10.18 -9.92 -10.80
C SER A 218 -11.67 -10.17 -10.93
N SER A 219 -12.45 -10.08 -9.85
CA SER A 219 -13.90 -10.26 -9.87
C SER A 219 -14.59 -9.15 -10.68
N PHE A 220 -15.73 -9.47 -11.28
CA PHE A 220 -16.52 -8.49 -12.03
C PHE A 220 -16.93 -7.30 -11.17
N LEU A 221 -17.23 -7.51 -9.88
CA LEU A 221 -17.56 -6.45 -8.93
C LEU A 221 -16.38 -5.50 -8.70
N ALA A 222 -15.18 -6.06 -8.43
CA ALA A 222 -13.99 -5.28 -8.20
C ALA A 222 -13.54 -4.54 -9.48
N GLN A 223 -13.66 -5.18 -10.64
CA GLN A 223 -13.35 -4.54 -11.93
C GLN A 223 -14.30 -3.38 -12.24
N LYS A 224 -15.61 -3.54 -12.02
CA LYS A 224 -16.60 -2.46 -12.16
C LYS A 224 -16.27 -1.29 -11.24
N LYS A 225 -15.96 -1.54 -9.97
CA LYS A 225 -15.53 -0.52 -9.00
C LYS A 225 -14.24 0.17 -9.42
N ASN A 226 -13.26 -0.58 -9.92
CA ASN A 226 -12.00 -0.01 -10.44
C ASN A 226 -12.25 0.88 -11.66
N LYS A 227 -13.08 0.45 -12.62
CA LYS A 227 -13.45 1.26 -13.79
C LYS A 227 -14.09 2.57 -13.36
N ILE A 228 -15.09 2.55 -12.49
CA ILE A 228 -15.76 3.75 -11.95
C ILE A 228 -14.76 4.72 -11.29
N LYS A 229 -13.79 4.19 -10.55
CA LYS A 229 -12.72 5.01 -9.92
C LYS A 229 -11.93 5.81 -10.96
N TYR A 230 -11.51 5.19 -12.04
CA TYR A 230 -10.73 5.84 -13.08
C TYR A 230 -11.58 6.74 -13.97
N ASP A 231 -12.83 6.36 -14.23
CA ASP A 231 -13.79 7.22 -14.93
C ASP A 231 -14.06 8.51 -14.15
N LYS A 232 -14.15 8.44 -12.81
CA LYS A 232 -14.23 9.65 -11.96
C LYS A 232 -12.98 10.54 -12.09
N ALA A 233 -11.79 9.94 -12.15
CA ALA A 233 -10.56 10.68 -12.34
C ALA A 233 -10.48 11.33 -13.72
N SER A 234 -10.94 10.67 -14.77
CA SER A 234 -11.05 11.24 -16.12
C SER A 234 -12.03 12.42 -16.15
N LYS A 235 -13.22 12.27 -15.55
CA LYS A 235 -14.21 13.34 -15.43
C LYS A 235 -13.71 14.55 -14.63
N LEU A 236 -12.80 14.37 -13.68
CA LEU A 236 -12.16 15.48 -13.00
C LEU A 236 -11.44 16.39 -14.01
N GLY A 237 -10.82 15.84 -15.03
CA GLY A 237 -10.13 16.61 -16.08
C GLY A 237 -11.02 17.64 -16.77
N THR A 238 -12.26 17.28 -17.12
CA THR A 238 -13.20 18.19 -17.76
C THR A 238 -13.71 19.30 -16.82
N SER A 239 -13.60 19.09 -15.52
CA SER A 239 -14.10 20.01 -14.49
C SER A 239 -12.98 20.76 -13.74
N ILE A 240 -11.71 20.47 -14.02
CA ILE A 240 -10.58 20.96 -13.21
C ILE A 240 -10.48 22.49 -13.19
N VAL A 241 -10.75 23.14 -14.32
CA VAL A 241 -10.74 24.62 -14.41
C VAL A 241 -11.80 25.21 -13.48
N ARG A 242 -13.04 24.68 -13.52
CA ARG A 242 -14.12 25.13 -12.65
C ARG A 242 -13.79 24.89 -11.17
N ILE A 243 -13.20 23.75 -10.85
CA ILE A 243 -12.80 23.42 -9.47
C ILE A 243 -11.74 24.39 -8.97
N ARG A 244 -10.70 24.66 -9.76
CA ARG A 244 -9.64 25.61 -9.41
C ARG A 244 -10.19 27.02 -9.22
N LYS A 245 -11.07 27.47 -10.10
CA LYS A 245 -11.76 28.77 -9.94
C LYS A 245 -12.55 28.84 -8.62
N LYS A 246 -13.22 27.75 -8.21
CA LYS A 246 -13.92 27.69 -6.93
C LYS A 246 -12.96 27.66 -5.72
N ILE A 247 -11.84 26.96 -5.83
CA ILE A 247 -10.78 27.00 -4.82
C ILE A 247 -10.23 28.42 -4.69
N GLU A 248 -9.92 29.10 -5.79
CA GLU A 248 -9.43 30.48 -5.80
C GLU A 248 -10.43 31.49 -5.17
N GLN A 249 -11.72 31.33 -5.44
CA GLN A 249 -12.77 32.10 -4.78
C GLN A 249 -12.77 31.82 -3.26
N GLY A 250 -12.67 30.56 -2.86
CA GLY A 250 -12.62 30.15 -1.46
C GLY A 250 -11.37 30.66 -0.71
N LEU A 251 -10.24 30.82 -1.39
CA LEU A 251 -9.02 31.42 -0.79
C LEU A 251 -9.21 32.88 -0.32
N GLN A 252 -10.24 33.55 -0.81
CA GLN A 252 -10.58 34.94 -0.50
C GLN A 252 -11.93 35.07 0.23
N ALA A 253 -12.52 33.98 0.68
CA ALA A 253 -13.78 33.98 1.42
C ALA A 253 -13.67 34.83 2.71
N LYS A 254 -14.76 35.44 3.13
CA LYS A 254 -14.83 36.16 4.42
C LYS A 254 -14.70 35.19 5.60
N ASP A 255 -15.33 34.04 5.48
CA ASP A 255 -15.30 32.99 6.50
C ASP A 255 -13.92 32.32 6.57
N LEU A 256 -13.38 32.21 7.77
CA LEU A 256 -12.06 31.63 8.03
C LEU A 256 -12.01 30.12 7.69
N GLN A 257 -13.08 29.39 7.99
CA GLN A 257 -13.14 27.94 7.71
C GLN A 257 -13.19 27.68 6.20
N ASP A 258 -13.92 28.47 5.44
CA ASP A 258 -13.94 28.37 3.98
C ASP A 258 -12.56 28.64 3.38
N ARG A 259 -11.82 29.64 3.90
CA ARG A 259 -10.43 29.90 3.47
C ARG A 259 -9.50 28.75 3.81
N LYS A 260 -9.63 28.15 5.00
CA LYS A 260 -8.86 26.95 5.40
C LYS A 260 -9.16 25.77 4.49
N ILE A 261 -10.44 25.45 4.23
CA ILE A 261 -10.86 24.36 3.33
C ILE A 261 -10.32 24.60 1.91
N ALA A 262 -10.43 25.81 1.37
CA ALA A 262 -9.90 26.12 0.05
C ALA A 262 -8.37 25.99 -0.03
N THR A 263 -7.65 26.41 1.01
CA THR A 263 -6.20 26.27 1.11
C THR A 263 -5.79 24.78 1.15
N VAL A 264 -6.49 23.96 1.93
CA VAL A 264 -6.30 22.50 1.93
C VAL A 264 -6.54 21.89 0.54
N CYS A 265 -7.63 22.30 -0.14
CA CYS A 265 -7.92 21.83 -1.50
C CYS A 265 -6.84 22.25 -2.50
N TYR A 266 -6.31 23.48 -2.39
CA TYR A 266 -5.18 23.94 -3.20
C TYR A 266 -3.94 23.06 -3.00
N LEU A 267 -3.58 22.78 -1.74
CA LEU A 267 -2.43 21.92 -1.43
C LEU A 267 -2.63 20.49 -1.96
N ILE A 268 -3.84 19.92 -1.88
CA ILE A 268 -4.17 18.61 -2.42
C ILE A 268 -4.01 18.59 -3.94
N ASP A 269 -4.53 19.61 -4.65
CA ASP A 269 -4.40 19.69 -6.11
C ASP A 269 -2.94 19.91 -6.54
N LYS A 270 -2.24 20.86 -5.93
CA LYS A 270 -0.87 21.22 -6.32
C LYS A 270 0.15 20.15 -5.95
N LEU A 271 0.04 19.53 -4.77
CA LEU A 271 1.06 18.65 -4.20
C LEU A 271 0.72 17.17 -4.24
N CYS A 272 -0.47 16.80 -4.70
CA CYS A 272 -0.98 15.43 -4.61
C CYS A 272 -0.98 14.89 -3.18
N LEU A 273 -1.19 15.75 -2.17
CA LEU A 273 -1.29 15.32 -0.78
C LEU A 273 -2.48 14.38 -0.56
N ARG A 274 -2.37 13.51 0.42
CA ARG A 274 -3.55 12.84 1.00
C ARG A 274 -4.31 13.86 1.83
N VAL A 275 -5.62 13.71 1.92
CA VAL A 275 -6.43 14.64 2.72
C VAL A 275 -5.98 14.63 4.18
N GLY A 276 -5.84 13.46 4.80
CA GLY A 276 -5.56 13.30 6.22
C GLY A 276 -6.85 13.24 7.05
N ASP A 277 -6.77 12.56 8.17
CA ASP A 277 -7.75 12.56 9.24
C ASP A 277 -6.98 12.53 10.55
N GLU A 278 -7.56 13.04 11.62
CA GLU A 278 -7.01 12.93 12.97
C GLU A 278 -6.78 11.46 13.33
N LYS A 279 -5.80 11.20 14.16
CA LYS A 279 -5.40 9.88 14.58
C LYS A 279 -5.73 9.69 16.04
N ASP A 280 -6.19 8.48 16.36
CA ASP A 280 -6.31 8.05 17.74
C ASP A 280 -4.93 7.84 18.36
N GLU A 281 -4.82 7.88 19.68
CA GLU A 281 -3.54 7.72 20.41
C GLU A 281 -2.84 6.39 20.12
N ASP A 282 -3.60 5.36 19.74
CA ASP A 282 -3.10 4.04 19.36
C ASP A 282 -2.74 3.89 17.88
N GLU A 283 -2.80 4.97 17.09
CA GLU A 283 -2.39 5.01 15.69
C GLU A 283 -1.02 5.68 15.51
N ALA A 284 -0.29 5.26 14.46
CA ALA A 284 0.95 5.95 14.10
C ALA A 284 0.66 7.41 13.69
N ASP A 285 1.39 8.35 14.25
CA ASP A 285 1.28 9.77 13.89
C ASP A 285 1.74 9.98 12.44
N THR A 286 0.78 10.02 11.54
CA THR A 286 1.00 10.24 10.10
C THR A 286 0.09 11.33 9.60
N VAL A 287 0.67 12.27 8.85
CA VAL A 287 0.09 13.56 8.50
C VAL A 287 -0.45 13.56 7.07
N GLY A 288 -1.58 14.23 6.87
CA GLY A 288 -2.15 14.62 5.58
C GLY A 288 -2.43 16.13 5.52
N ALA A 289 -3.10 16.58 4.48
CA ALA A 289 -3.28 18.02 4.27
C ALA A 289 -4.08 18.71 5.39
N THR A 290 -5.14 18.07 5.93
CA THR A 290 -5.96 18.63 7.01
C THR A 290 -5.27 18.56 8.38
N THR A 291 -4.33 17.64 8.56
CA THR A 291 -3.64 17.39 9.84
C THR A 291 -2.20 17.91 9.84
N LEU A 292 -1.90 18.89 8.97
CA LEU A 292 -0.63 19.62 9.02
C LEU A 292 -0.56 20.47 10.29
N ARG A 293 0.55 20.33 11.03
CA ARG A 293 0.89 21.17 12.18
C ARG A 293 1.87 22.27 11.78
N VAL A 294 2.01 23.28 12.61
CA VAL A 294 2.93 24.42 12.36
C VAL A 294 4.38 23.92 12.15
N GLU A 295 4.84 22.95 12.93
CA GLU A 295 6.19 22.36 12.80
C GLU A 295 6.49 21.72 11.43
N HIS A 296 5.44 21.31 10.71
CA HIS A 296 5.56 20.63 9.42
C HIS A 296 5.78 21.59 8.24
N VAL A 297 5.64 22.90 8.48
CA VAL A 297 5.64 23.90 7.42
C VAL A 297 6.58 25.04 7.77
N LYS A 298 7.52 25.33 6.88
CA LYS A 298 8.37 26.53 6.99
C LYS A 298 8.01 27.47 5.86
N LEU A 299 7.50 28.65 6.21
CA LEU A 299 7.10 29.70 5.28
C LEU A 299 8.29 30.64 5.05
N ALA A 300 8.64 30.87 3.78
CA ALA A 300 9.56 31.92 3.33
C ALA A 300 8.77 32.92 2.48
N ARG A 301 9.44 33.97 1.95
CA ARG A 301 8.78 35.04 1.20
C ARG A 301 7.92 34.52 0.03
N ASP A 302 8.47 33.64 -0.80
CA ASP A 302 7.85 33.13 -2.02
C ASP A 302 7.85 31.60 -2.11
N SER A 303 8.18 30.91 -1.02
CA SER A 303 8.28 29.45 -0.99
C SER A 303 7.77 28.85 0.30
N ILE A 304 7.35 27.60 0.23
CA ILE A 304 6.93 26.80 1.37
C ILE A 304 7.73 25.50 1.38
N LYS A 305 8.39 25.21 2.50
CA LYS A 305 9.01 23.92 2.75
C LYS A 305 8.09 23.09 3.64
N PHE A 306 7.75 21.90 3.18
CA PHE A 306 7.01 20.89 3.95
C PHE A 306 7.96 19.77 4.36
N ASP A 307 7.88 19.35 5.63
CA ASP A 307 8.67 18.22 6.16
C ASP A 307 7.85 17.50 7.23
N PHE A 308 7.30 16.33 6.90
CA PHE A 308 6.48 15.55 7.81
C PHE A 308 6.45 14.06 7.45
N LEU A 309 6.00 13.22 8.37
CA LEU A 309 5.76 11.80 8.12
C LEU A 309 4.34 11.60 7.59
N GLY A 310 4.23 11.14 6.36
CA GLY A 310 2.96 10.76 5.75
C GLY A 310 2.61 9.29 5.98
N LYS A 311 1.56 8.83 5.31
CA LYS A 311 1.09 7.43 5.43
C LYS A 311 2.22 6.41 5.32
N ASP A 312 2.16 5.38 6.14
CA ASP A 312 3.18 4.31 6.30
C ASP A 312 4.52 4.84 6.86
N SER A 313 4.49 5.97 7.61
CA SER A 313 5.65 6.68 8.18
C SER A 313 6.70 7.08 7.12
N VAL A 314 6.26 7.34 5.90
CA VAL A 314 7.13 7.79 4.81
C VAL A 314 7.30 9.30 4.87
N ARG A 315 8.55 9.78 5.01
CA ARG A 315 8.86 11.21 5.04
C ARG A 315 8.44 11.90 3.75
N TRP A 316 7.71 12.98 3.89
CA TRP A 316 7.30 13.88 2.81
C TRP A 316 8.06 15.20 2.97
N LEU A 317 9.10 15.37 2.17
CA LEU A 317 9.95 16.56 2.16
C LEU A 317 9.87 17.19 0.77
N LYS A 318 9.34 18.39 0.68
CA LYS A 318 9.29 19.16 -0.58
C LYS A 318 9.34 20.66 -0.30
N VAL A 319 9.95 21.37 -1.22
CA VAL A 319 9.88 22.84 -1.32
C VAL A 319 9.00 23.20 -2.51
N ILE A 320 8.12 24.15 -2.34
CA ILE A 320 7.33 24.73 -3.42
C ILE A 320 7.77 26.18 -3.56
N GLU A 321 8.12 26.54 -4.77
CA GLU A 321 8.41 27.94 -5.18
C GLU A 321 7.19 28.49 -5.94
N ASP A 322 7.11 29.80 -6.12
CA ASP A 322 6.02 30.51 -6.82
C ASP A 322 4.61 30.18 -6.30
N VAL A 323 4.45 30.19 -5.00
CA VAL A 323 3.17 29.92 -4.35
C VAL A 323 2.22 31.10 -4.55
N ASP A 324 0.95 30.82 -4.81
CA ASP A 324 -0.10 31.82 -4.90
C ASP A 324 -0.10 32.75 -3.66
N ARG A 325 0.01 34.06 -3.87
CA ARG A 325 0.07 35.06 -2.78
C ARG A 325 -1.07 34.95 -1.78
N ARG A 326 -2.26 34.53 -2.23
CA ARG A 326 -3.44 34.33 -1.37
C ARG A 326 -3.20 33.15 -0.41
N VAL A 327 -2.59 32.07 -0.91
CA VAL A 327 -2.22 30.89 -0.11
C VAL A 327 -1.15 31.25 0.91
N MET A 328 -0.13 32.01 0.51
CA MET A 328 0.91 32.48 1.42
C MET A 328 0.33 33.33 2.55
N ARG A 329 -0.50 34.32 2.20
CA ARG A 329 -1.19 35.17 3.20
C ARG A 329 -2.03 34.33 4.16
N ASN A 330 -2.84 33.41 3.64
CA ASN A 330 -3.68 32.54 4.44
C ASN A 330 -2.85 31.68 5.39
N LEU A 331 -1.77 31.07 4.92
CA LEU A 331 -0.90 30.25 5.78
C LEU A 331 -0.23 31.09 6.87
N HIS A 332 0.29 32.27 6.56
CA HIS A 332 0.83 33.18 7.58
C HIS A 332 -0.19 33.55 8.65
N GLU A 333 -1.45 33.81 8.23
CA GLU A 333 -2.55 34.09 9.17
C GLU A 333 -2.88 32.85 10.03
N PHE A 334 -2.95 31.65 9.41
CA PHE A 334 -3.36 30.42 10.09
C PHE A 334 -2.33 29.91 11.10
N VAL A 335 -1.05 30.22 10.94
CA VAL A 335 0.02 29.84 11.88
C VAL A 335 0.26 30.91 12.96
N ARG A 336 -0.32 32.09 12.80
CA ARG A 336 -0.06 33.22 13.72
C ARG A 336 -0.60 32.90 15.12
N GLY A 337 0.27 33.01 16.12
CA GLY A 337 -0.09 32.78 17.53
C GLY A 337 -0.28 31.30 17.91
N LYS A 338 0.07 30.35 17.02
CA LYS A 338 -0.01 28.92 17.29
C LYS A 338 1.31 28.34 17.73
N ASN A 339 1.26 27.33 18.59
CA ASN A 339 2.39 26.49 18.97
C ASN A 339 2.78 25.54 17.83
N LYS A 340 4.00 24.94 17.91
CA LYS A 340 4.53 24.08 16.85
C LYS A 340 3.69 22.83 16.59
N ASP A 341 3.09 22.26 17.61
CA ASP A 341 2.29 21.03 17.60
C ASP A 341 0.81 21.26 17.23
N GLU A 342 0.37 22.52 17.16
CA GLU A 342 -1.02 22.84 16.81
C GLU A 342 -1.30 22.71 15.31
N LEU A 343 -2.53 22.29 14.99
CA LEU A 343 -3.00 22.15 13.62
C LEU A 343 -3.08 23.51 12.91
N ILE A 344 -2.53 23.60 11.70
CA ILE A 344 -2.68 24.78 10.84
C ILE A 344 -4.16 24.96 10.43
N PHE A 345 -4.83 23.85 10.14
CA PHE A 345 -6.20 23.81 9.62
C PHE A 345 -7.19 23.27 10.65
N ASP A 346 -7.10 23.75 11.89
CA ASP A 346 -8.03 23.38 12.96
C ASP A 346 -9.49 23.55 12.51
N GLY A 347 -10.33 22.59 12.90
CA GLY A 347 -11.73 22.51 12.49
C GLY A 347 -11.98 22.06 11.06
N VAL A 348 -10.94 21.78 10.22
CA VAL A 348 -11.08 21.23 8.87
C VAL A 348 -10.85 19.71 8.90
N THR A 349 -11.89 18.95 8.55
CA THR A 349 -11.85 17.49 8.45
C THR A 349 -11.87 17.02 7.01
N SER A 350 -11.51 15.75 6.76
CA SER A 350 -11.62 15.14 5.43
C SER A 350 -13.07 15.18 4.90
N SER A 351 -14.06 15.09 5.80
CA SER A 351 -15.48 15.19 5.46
C SER A 351 -15.84 16.58 4.92
N LYS A 352 -15.40 17.65 5.59
CA LYS A 352 -15.63 19.04 5.14
C LYS A 352 -14.99 19.31 3.78
N VAL A 353 -13.74 18.85 3.57
CA VAL A 353 -13.04 18.93 2.28
C VAL A 353 -13.81 18.20 1.19
N ASN A 354 -14.25 16.96 1.45
CA ASN A 354 -15.02 16.17 0.48
C ASN A 354 -16.40 16.78 0.21
N SER A 355 -17.04 17.38 1.20
CA SER A 355 -18.31 18.11 1.04
C SER A 355 -18.14 19.33 0.13
N PHE A 356 -17.10 20.15 0.35
CA PHE A 356 -16.77 21.28 -0.51
C PHE A 356 -16.56 20.85 -1.96
N LEU A 357 -15.74 19.83 -2.19
CA LEU A 357 -15.49 19.29 -3.54
C LEU A 357 -16.75 18.68 -4.16
N GLY A 358 -17.56 18.00 -3.38
CA GLY A 358 -18.82 17.37 -3.80
C GLY A 358 -19.90 18.38 -4.24
N LYS A 359 -19.92 19.58 -3.64
CA LYS A 359 -20.78 20.69 -4.08
C LYS A 359 -20.40 21.22 -5.47
N ILE A 360 -19.11 21.14 -5.83
CA ILE A 360 -18.64 21.60 -7.16
C ILE A 360 -18.88 20.51 -8.22
N VAL A 361 -18.56 19.27 -7.88
CA VAL A 361 -18.74 18.10 -8.76
C VAL A 361 -19.31 16.95 -7.93
N PRO A 362 -20.56 16.53 -8.18
CA PRO A 362 -21.20 15.46 -7.42
C PRO A 362 -20.35 14.17 -7.34
N GLY A 363 -20.10 13.70 -6.11
CA GLY A 363 -19.33 12.50 -5.83
C GLY A 363 -17.81 12.65 -5.98
N LEU A 364 -17.28 13.87 -6.17
CA LEU A 364 -15.86 14.15 -6.14
C LEU A 364 -15.34 14.10 -4.69
N THR A 365 -14.16 13.52 -4.52
CA THR A 365 -13.45 13.47 -3.24
C THR A 365 -11.96 13.76 -3.44
N ALA A 366 -11.29 14.20 -2.39
CA ALA A 366 -9.86 14.56 -2.40
C ALA A 366 -8.94 13.47 -3.00
N LYS A 367 -9.23 12.19 -2.74
CA LYS A 367 -8.42 11.08 -3.27
C LYS A 367 -8.40 10.99 -4.82
N VAL A 368 -9.40 11.56 -5.49
CA VAL A 368 -9.50 11.52 -6.97
C VAL A 368 -8.38 12.32 -7.61
N PHE A 369 -7.96 13.43 -6.99
CA PHE A 369 -6.86 14.28 -7.47
C PHE A 369 -5.56 13.49 -7.67
N ARG A 370 -5.20 12.61 -6.73
CA ARG A 370 -3.99 11.79 -6.87
C ARG A 370 -4.06 10.84 -8.07
N THR A 371 -5.23 10.25 -8.33
CA THR A 371 -5.43 9.39 -9.50
C THR A 371 -5.38 10.20 -10.79
N TYR A 372 -6.01 11.35 -10.82
CA TYR A 372 -5.99 12.28 -11.94
C TYR A 372 -4.56 12.72 -12.29
N HIS A 373 -3.83 13.25 -11.32
CA HIS A 373 -2.48 13.75 -11.55
C HIS A 373 -1.47 12.65 -11.88
N ALA A 374 -1.55 11.49 -11.21
CA ALA A 374 -0.68 10.35 -11.52
C ALA A 374 -0.92 9.82 -12.94
N THR A 375 -2.19 9.76 -13.36
CA THR A 375 -2.54 9.34 -14.72
C THR A 375 -2.02 10.33 -15.76
N ASN A 376 -2.21 11.62 -15.53
CA ASN A 376 -1.82 12.65 -16.48
C ASN A 376 -0.30 12.77 -16.63
N VAL A 377 0.46 12.71 -15.53
CA VAL A 377 1.93 12.78 -15.63
C VAL A 377 2.49 11.59 -16.42
N VAL A 378 1.88 10.41 -16.30
CA VAL A 378 2.26 9.23 -17.10
C VAL A 378 1.87 9.44 -18.56
N ARG A 379 0.64 9.86 -18.82
CA ARG A 379 0.16 10.15 -20.16
C ARG A 379 1.07 11.17 -20.84
N ASP A 380 1.25 12.34 -20.24
CA ASP A 380 1.98 13.46 -20.83
C ASP A 380 3.44 13.09 -21.12
N TYR A 381 4.08 12.29 -20.25
CA TYR A 381 5.42 11.77 -20.49
C TYR A 381 5.45 10.78 -21.68
N LEU A 382 4.55 9.81 -21.72
CA LEU A 382 4.51 8.84 -22.82
C LEU A 382 4.16 9.49 -24.16
N TRP A 383 3.36 10.57 -24.15
CA TRP A 383 3.03 11.36 -25.35
C TRP A 383 4.17 12.27 -25.82
N SER A 384 5.08 12.67 -24.92
CA SER A 384 6.27 13.47 -25.29
C SER A 384 7.39 12.65 -25.91
N VAL A 385 7.29 11.31 -25.90
CA VAL A 385 8.29 10.45 -26.53
C VAL A 385 8.01 10.34 -28.03
N GLU A 386 9.00 10.65 -28.86
CA GLU A 386 8.90 10.62 -30.32
C GLU A 386 8.68 9.19 -30.83
N GLU A 387 7.80 9.06 -31.80
CA GLU A 387 7.38 7.76 -32.33
C GLU A 387 8.49 6.99 -33.02
N GLU A 388 9.35 7.69 -33.72
CA GLU A 388 10.48 7.10 -34.47
C GLU A 388 11.49 6.42 -33.54
N THR A 389 11.68 6.98 -32.32
CA THR A 389 12.54 6.41 -31.28
C THR A 389 12.05 5.06 -30.76
N LEU A 390 10.75 4.75 -30.94
CA LEU A 390 10.08 3.64 -30.31
C LEU A 390 9.81 2.46 -31.23
N LYS A 391 9.92 2.64 -32.57
CA LYS A 391 9.59 1.58 -33.51
C LYS A 391 10.59 0.42 -33.41
N GLY A 392 10.06 -0.74 -33.02
CA GLY A 392 10.80 -2.01 -33.01
C GLY A 392 11.65 -2.30 -31.75
N ASP A 393 11.83 -1.36 -30.82
CA ASP A 393 12.65 -1.57 -29.63
C ASP A 393 11.79 -1.83 -28.36
N ALA A 394 11.53 -3.10 -28.10
CA ALA A 394 10.72 -3.52 -26.94
C ALA A 394 11.38 -3.18 -25.59
N ASP A 395 12.71 -3.17 -25.50
CA ASP A 395 13.45 -2.87 -24.27
C ASP A 395 13.36 -1.36 -23.96
N LEU A 396 13.45 -0.52 -24.99
CA LEU A 396 13.29 0.93 -24.88
C LEU A 396 11.82 1.31 -24.55
N ASN A 397 10.86 0.65 -25.18
CA ASN A 397 9.45 0.87 -24.89
C ASN A 397 9.12 0.56 -23.42
N LEU A 398 9.66 -0.53 -22.89
CA LEU A 398 9.52 -0.89 -21.48
C LEU A 398 10.23 0.11 -20.55
N TYR A 399 11.40 0.61 -20.96
CA TYR A 399 12.13 1.65 -20.23
C TYR A 399 11.25 2.90 -20.08
N TYR A 400 10.72 3.45 -21.17
CA TYR A 400 9.85 4.63 -21.10
C TYR A 400 8.58 4.39 -20.28
N ALA A 401 7.98 3.22 -20.39
CA ALA A 401 6.83 2.86 -19.57
C ALA A 401 7.16 2.87 -18.06
N LYS A 402 8.35 2.38 -17.67
CA LYS A 402 8.81 2.40 -16.28
C LYS A 402 9.20 3.81 -15.82
N MET A 403 9.82 4.61 -16.68
CA MET A 403 10.15 6.01 -16.39
C MET A 403 8.88 6.86 -16.18
N ALA A 404 7.87 6.67 -17.01
CA ALA A 404 6.57 7.30 -16.81
C ALA A 404 5.98 6.95 -15.43
N ASN A 405 6.03 5.67 -15.04
CA ASN A 405 5.59 5.22 -13.73
C ASN A 405 6.41 5.83 -12.58
N LEU A 406 7.72 5.96 -12.75
CA LEU A 406 8.60 6.63 -11.78
C LEU A 406 8.18 8.09 -11.55
N LYS A 407 7.84 8.84 -12.61
CA LYS A 407 7.31 10.21 -12.47
C LYS A 407 6.03 10.24 -11.60
N ALA A 408 5.13 9.28 -11.79
CA ALA A 408 3.94 9.17 -10.95
C ALA A 408 4.28 8.75 -9.49
N ALA A 409 5.27 7.90 -9.30
CA ALA A 409 5.73 7.49 -7.97
C ALA A 409 6.37 8.64 -7.20
N ILE A 410 7.20 9.46 -7.87
CA ILE A 410 7.79 10.69 -7.32
C ILE A 410 6.69 11.68 -6.95
N LEU A 411 5.77 11.95 -7.87
CA LEU A 411 4.65 12.88 -7.66
C LEU A 411 3.82 12.51 -6.43
N CYS A 412 3.53 11.23 -6.27
CA CYS A 412 2.72 10.69 -5.18
C CYS A 412 3.53 10.33 -3.93
N ASN A 413 4.85 10.56 -3.92
CA ASN A 413 5.76 10.19 -2.82
C ASN A 413 5.66 8.71 -2.43
N HIS A 414 5.66 7.80 -3.40
CA HIS A 414 5.64 6.36 -3.15
C HIS A 414 7.04 5.84 -2.81
N LYS A 415 7.66 6.43 -1.79
CA LYS A 415 8.98 6.01 -1.31
C LYS A 415 8.91 4.65 -0.61
N ARG A 416 10.06 4.00 -0.52
CA ARG A 416 10.30 2.76 0.23
C ARG A 416 11.71 2.77 0.79
N THR A 417 11.94 2.02 1.85
CA THR A 417 13.30 1.67 2.27
C THR A 417 13.94 0.81 1.18
N PRO A 418 15.15 1.10 0.73
CA PRO A 418 15.88 0.26 -0.20
C PRO A 418 16.02 -1.18 0.35
N PRO A 419 15.96 -2.23 -0.49
CA PRO A 419 16.22 -3.59 -0.06
C PRO A 419 17.63 -3.73 0.54
N LYS A 420 17.80 -4.50 1.61
CA LYS A 420 19.11 -4.72 2.28
C LYS A 420 20.23 -5.18 1.33
N ASN A 421 19.87 -5.90 0.29
CA ASN A 421 20.82 -6.42 -0.71
C ASN A 421 20.90 -5.54 -1.98
N TRP A 422 20.42 -4.27 -1.92
CA TRP A 422 20.33 -3.43 -3.11
C TRP A 422 21.73 -3.14 -3.70
N ASP A 423 22.71 -2.78 -2.87
CA ASP A 423 24.07 -2.46 -3.34
C ASP A 423 24.73 -3.68 -3.99
N LYS A 424 24.62 -4.88 -3.39
CA LYS A 424 25.09 -6.14 -3.98
C LYS A 424 24.41 -6.46 -5.32
N ARG A 425 23.13 -6.12 -5.44
CA ARG A 425 22.39 -6.30 -6.70
C ARG A 425 22.89 -5.37 -7.79
N ILE A 426 23.12 -4.10 -7.48
CA ILE A 426 23.63 -3.11 -8.43
C ILE A 426 25.02 -3.52 -8.88
N GLN A 427 25.92 -3.86 -7.96
CA GLN A 427 27.25 -4.35 -8.28
C GLN A 427 27.22 -5.52 -9.28
N LYS A 428 26.38 -6.55 -9.02
CA LYS A 428 26.20 -7.67 -9.96
C LYS A 428 25.67 -7.27 -11.34
N MET A 429 24.85 -6.21 -11.40
CA MET A 429 24.36 -5.70 -12.69
C MET A 429 25.47 -4.96 -13.45
N GLU A 430 26.32 -4.22 -12.76
CA GLU A 430 27.50 -3.51 -13.32
C GLU A 430 28.55 -4.52 -13.81
N GLU A 431 28.94 -5.50 -13.01
CA GLU A 431 29.84 -6.59 -13.38
C GLU A 431 29.35 -7.34 -14.63
N LYS A 432 28.03 -7.63 -14.68
CA LYS A 432 27.43 -8.28 -15.84
C LYS A 432 27.51 -7.39 -17.10
N LEU A 433 27.28 -6.08 -16.95
CA LEU A 433 27.37 -5.13 -18.05
C LEU A 433 28.80 -5.06 -18.58
N GLU A 434 29.80 -4.94 -17.71
CA GLU A 434 31.22 -4.95 -18.10
C GLU A 434 31.61 -6.27 -18.77
N THR A 435 31.18 -7.42 -18.23
CA THR A 435 31.40 -8.72 -18.88
C THR A 435 30.80 -8.80 -20.29
N LEU A 436 29.63 -8.17 -20.49
CA LEU A 436 29.00 -8.11 -21.81
C LEU A 436 29.78 -7.22 -22.75
N ARG A 437 30.32 -6.08 -22.30
CA ARG A 437 31.12 -5.15 -23.10
C ARG A 437 32.44 -5.78 -23.57
N LEU A 438 33.11 -6.53 -22.71
CA LEU A 438 34.37 -7.19 -23.00
C LEU A 438 34.25 -8.36 -23.99
N LYS A 439 33.07 -8.98 -24.12
CA LYS A 439 32.85 -10.17 -24.96
C LYS A 439 32.21 -9.82 -26.29
N GLN A 440 32.89 -8.98 -27.08
CA GLN A 440 32.42 -8.67 -28.42
C GLN A 440 32.52 -9.89 -29.36
N PRO A 441 31.43 -10.26 -30.02
CA PRO A 441 31.45 -11.39 -30.95
C PRO A 441 32.16 -11.03 -32.26
N GLN A 442 32.85 -11.99 -32.82
CA GLN A 442 33.54 -11.82 -34.12
C GLN A 442 32.58 -11.90 -35.31
N ARG A 443 31.46 -12.64 -35.17
CA ARG A 443 30.49 -12.82 -36.28
C ARG A 443 29.56 -11.62 -36.36
N GLU A 444 29.49 -11.01 -37.52
CA GLU A 444 28.72 -9.80 -37.80
C GLU A 444 27.24 -9.91 -37.39
N LYS A 445 26.58 -11.04 -37.70
CA LYS A 445 25.20 -11.32 -37.29
C LYS A 445 25.00 -11.34 -35.75
N MET A 446 26.04 -11.60 -34.97
CA MET A 446 25.99 -11.61 -33.52
C MET A 446 26.25 -10.24 -32.91
N ILE A 447 26.83 -9.29 -33.64
CA ILE A 447 27.14 -7.94 -33.16
C ILE A 447 25.88 -7.19 -32.81
N GLU A 448 24.85 -7.22 -33.65
CA GLU A 448 23.58 -6.55 -33.36
C GLU A 448 22.85 -7.15 -32.16
N VAL A 449 22.88 -8.47 -32.01
CA VAL A 449 22.34 -9.14 -30.82
C VAL A 449 23.11 -8.75 -29.56
N TRP A 450 24.41 -8.62 -29.66
CA TRP A 450 25.31 -8.21 -28.58
C TRP A 450 25.06 -6.75 -28.17
N LYS A 451 25.02 -5.82 -29.12
CA LYS A 451 24.69 -4.40 -28.90
C LYS A 451 23.33 -4.27 -28.19
N ARG A 452 22.31 -5.03 -28.64
CA ARG A 452 20.99 -5.05 -27.99
C ARG A 452 21.05 -5.56 -26.55
N ARG A 453 21.87 -6.58 -26.26
CA ARG A 453 22.06 -7.10 -24.89
C ARG A 453 22.71 -6.07 -23.97
N ILE A 454 23.72 -5.35 -24.45
CA ILE A 454 24.36 -4.25 -23.71
C ILE A 454 23.34 -3.17 -23.42
N ARG A 455 22.65 -2.65 -24.43
CA ARG A 455 21.63 -1.61 -24.27
C ARG A 455 20.55 -2.01 -23.27
N LYS A 456 20.05 -3.24 -23.35
CA LYS A 456 19.10 -3.78 -22.38
C LYS A 456 19.64 -3.78 -20.95
N ALA A 457 20.89 -4.15 -20.77
CA ALA A 457 21.53 -4.16 -19.45
C ALA A 457 21.73 -2.73 -18.92
N GLU A 458 22.12 -1.78 -19.76
CA GLU A 458 22.25 -0.36 -19.42
C GLU A 458 20.91 0.24 -18.96
N LEU A 459 19.85 0.09 -19.75
CA LEU A 459 18.52 0.58 -19.42
C LEU A 459 17.98 -0.06 -18.11
N ALA A 460 18.27 -1.35 -17.91
CA ALA A 460 17.86 -2.04 -16.69
C ALA A 460 18.62 -1.53 -15.46
N LEU A 461 19.91 -1.26 -15.58
CA LEU A 461 20.76 -0.70 -14.53
C LEU A 461 20.33 0.72 -14.17
N GLU A 462 20.10 1.56 -15.16
CA GLU A 462 19.61 2.94 -14.96
C GLU A 462 18.28 2.95 -14.19
N ILE A 463 17.29 2.17 -14.65
CA ILE A 463 16.01 2.05 -13.91
C ILE A 463 16.24 1.57 -12.48
N ALA A 464 17.10 0.58 -12.26
CA ALA A 464 17.37 0.06 -10.93
C ALA A 464 17.94 1.16 -10.01
N LYS A 465 18.88 1.97 -10.49
CA LYS A 465 19.47 3.11 -9.78
C LYS A 465 18.42 4.17 -9.45
N LEU A 466 17.65 4.63 -10.46
CA LEU A 466 16.64 5.66 -10.32
C LEU A 466 15.46 5.25 -9.42
N THR A 467 15.16 3.96 -9.34
CA THR A 467 14.04 3.43 -8.55
C THR A 467 14.44 2.89 -7.16
N LYS A 468 15.67 3.16 -6.70
CA LYS A 468 16.18 2.70 -5.40
C LYS A 468 15.17 2.92 -4.27
N GLU A 469 14.68 4.14 -4.15
CA GLU A 469 13.80 4.60 -3.07
C GLU A 469 12.31 4.62 -3.44
N TYR A 470 11.92 4.15 -4.63
CA TYR A 470 10.54 4.25 -5.10
C TYR A 470 9.88 2.89 -5.32
N ASN A 471 8.63 2.76 -4.84
CA ASN A 471 7.78 1.60 -5.09
C ASN A 471 6.88 1.86 -6.30
N LEU A 472 7.32 1.45 -7.48
CA LEU A 472 6.57 1.61 -8.72
C LEU A 472 5.25 0.81 -8.74
N ASN A 473 5.18 -0.31 -8.02
CA ASN A 473 3.97 -1.13 -7.98
C ASN A 473 2.79 -0.40 -7.32
N THR A 474 3.06 0.48 -6.36
CA THR A 474 2.00 1.25 -5.68
C THR A 474 1.28 2.21 -6.63
N SER A 475 2.04 2.98 -7.44
CA SER A 475 1.47 3.88 -8.44
C SER A 475 0.76 3.11 -9.53
N LEU A 476 1.42 2.12 -10.11
CA LEU A 476 0.90 1.30 -11.19
C LEU A 476 -0.41 0.58 -10.82
N LYS A 477 -0.47 0.01 -9.63
CA LYS A 477 -1.63 -0.74 -9.15
C LYS A 477 -2.82 0.16 -8.76
N ASN A 478 -2.56 1.38 -8.24
CA ASN A 478 -3.60 2.11 -7.52
C ASN A 478 -3.89 3.52 -8.02
N TYR A 479 -2.99 4.16 -8.76
CA TYR A 479 -3.13 5.58 -9.09
C TYR A 479 -3.12 5.89 -10.58
N ILE A 480 -2.45 5.09 -11.41
CA ILE A 480 -2.40 5.29 -12.85
C ILE A 480 -3.57 4.57 -13.51
N ASP A 481 -4.32 5.27 -14.35
CA ASP A 481 -5.36 4.64 -15.17
C ASP A 481 -4.73 3.61 -16.12
N PRO A 482 -5.08 2.33 -16.00
CA PRO A 482 -4.45 1.29 -16.82
C PRO A 482 -4.68 1.48 -18.32
N ARG A 483 -5.72 2.21 -18.73
CA ARG A 483 -6.00 2.49 -20.14
C ARG A 483 -4.87 3.27 -20.82
N VAL A 484 -4.14 4.12 -20.09
CA VAL A 484 -2.98 4.83 -20.62
C VAL A 484 -1.92 3.86 -21.13
N TYR A 485 -1.62 2.83 -20.35
CA TYR A 485 -0.64 1.81 -20.74
C TYR A 485 -1.18 0.85 -21.80
N VAL A 486 -2.49 0.58 -21.80
CA VAL A 486 -3.11 -0.23 -22.88
C VAL A 486 -2.97 0.48 -24.24
N VAL A 487 -3.27 1.78 -24.27
CA VAL A 487 -3.16 2.59 -25.49
C VAL A 487 -1.69 2.75 -25.91
N TRP A 488 -0.78 3.00 -24.96
CA TRP A 488 0.66 3.02 -25.20
C TRP A 488 1.17 1.71 -25.80
N ALA A 489 0.86 0.59 -25.17
CA ALA A 489 1.30 -0.73 -25.60
C ALA A 489 0.84 -1.06 -27.03
N ARG A 490 -0.39 -0.68 -27.39
CA ARG A 490 -0.91 -0.83 -28.75
C ARG A 490 -0.13 0.04 -29.76
N ARG A 491 0.15 1.27 -29.40
CA ARG A 491 0.90 2.20 -30.26
C ARG A 491 2.29 1.67 -30.60
N VAL A 492 3.01 1.15 -29.60
CA VAL A 492 4.41 0.73 -29.74
C VAL A 492 4.59 -0.78 -29.97
N GLY A 493 3.51 -1.53 -30.16
CA GLY A 493 3.56 -2.98 -30.36
C GLY A 493 4.10 -3.77 -29.15
N MET A 494 3.98 -3.23 -27.92
CA MET A 494 4.50 -3.87 -26.70
C MET A 494 3.48 -4.83 -26.08
N ASP A 495 3.94 -6.01 -25.66
CA ASP A 495 3.12 -6.87 -24.82
C ASP A 495 3.02 -6.30 -23.39
N LEU A 496 1.83 -5.88 -23.01
CA LEU A 496 1.58 -5.29 -21.70
C LEU A 496 1.90 -6.23 -20.52
N ARG A 497 1.95 -7.55 -20.74
CA ARG A 497 2.36 -8.55 -19.73
C ARG A 497 3.81 -8.40 -19.28
N VAL A 498 4.65 -7.72 -20.08
CA VAL A 498 6.02 -7.38 -19.70
C VAL A 498 6.05 -6.30 -18.61
N LEU A 499 5.08 -5.39 -18.63
CA LEU A 499 4.94 -4.32 -17.63
C LEU A 499 4.08 -4.76 -16.43
N TYR A 500 3.01 -5.51 -16.67
CA TYR A 500 2.05 -5.91 -15.65
C TYR A 500 2.32 -7.33 -15.13
N PRO A 501 2.68 -7.49 -13.84
CA PRO A 501 2.66 -8.81 -13.20
C PRO A 501 1.27 -9.47 -13.33
N LYS A 502 1.22 -10.80 -13.29
CA LYS A 502 0.00 -11.61 -13.47
C LYS A 502 -1.20 -11.10 -12.64
N ALA A 503 -0.96 -10.67 -11.41
CA ALA A 503 -2.01 -10.14 -10.53
C ALA A 503 -2.60 -8.81 -11.06
N MET A 504 -1.77 -7.91 -11.59
CA MET A 504 -2.25 -6.65 -12.19
C MET A 504 -2.93 -6.89 -13.53
N TRP A 505 -2.40 -7.80 -14.35
CA TRP A 505 -3.06 -8.21 -15.59
C TRP A 505 -4.50 -8.66 -15.33
N ARG A 506 -4.70 -9.52 -14.33
CA ARG A 506 -6.02 -10.01 -13.92
C ARG A 506 -6.91 -8.89 -13.34
N LYS A 507 -6.34 -7.96 -12.61
CA LYS A 507 -7.05 -6.79 -12.06
C LYS A 507 -7.58 -5.86 -13.14
N PHE A 508 -6.87 -5.69 -14.25
CA PHE A 508 -7.13 -4.68 -15.27
C PHE A 508 -7.66 -5.25 -16.60
N VAL A 509 -8.23 -6.46 -16.60
CA VAL A 509 -8.86 -7.07 -17.79
C VAL A 509 -9.86 -6.13 -18.45
N TRP A 510 -10.64 -5.38 -17.67
CA TRP A 510 -11.59 -4.40 -18.17
C TRP A 510 -10.95 -3.29 -19.01
N ALA A 511 -9.72 -2.89 -18.68
CA ALA A 511 -9.00 -1.85 -19.41
C ALA A 511 -8.49 -2.35 -20.76
N ASN A 512 -8.08 -3.63 -20.86
CA ASN A 512 -7.63 -4.24 -22.11
C ASN A 512 -8.75 -4.32 -23.16
N ARG A 513 -10.01 -4.35 -22.72
CA ARG A 513 -11.21 -4.33 -23.59
C ARG A 513 -11.61 -2.91 -23.99
N SER A 514 -10.92 -1.87 -23.52
CA SER A 514 -11.21 -0.48 -23.88
C SER A 514 -10.95 -0.24 -25.38
N ARG A 515 -11.88 0.45 -26.03
CA ARG A 515 -11.75 0.89 -27.43
C ARG A 515 -11.09 2.27 -27.58
N LEU A 516 -10.59 2.84 -26.47
CA LEU A 516 -9.87 4.11 -26.52
C LEU A 516 -8.64 3.98 -27.41
N ASP A 517 -8.44 4.98 -28.24
CA ASP A 517 -7.24 5.14 -29.07
C ASP A 517 -6.31 6.23 -28.53
N TRP A 518 -5.19 6.38 -29.23
CA TRP A 518 -4.17 7.36 -28.87
C TRP A 518 -4.67 8.80 -29.06
N SER A 519 -5.42 9.07 -30.11
CA SER A 519 -5.94 10.41 -30.44
C SER A 519 -6.94 10.87 -29.38
N ALA A 520 -7.86 10.00 -28.99
CA ALA A 520 -8.85 10.28 -27.94
C ALA A 520 -8.19 10.57 -26.58
N MET A 521 -7.07 9.92 -26.29
CA MET A 521 -6.30 10.18 -25.06
C MET A 521 -5.47 11.48 -25.16
N ALA A 522 -4.97 11.84 -26.34
CA ALA A 522 -4.23 13.08 -26.58
C ALA A 522 -5.10 14.33 -26.47
N ALA A 523 -6.38 14.23 -26.87
CA ALA A 523 -7.36 15.33 -26.79
C ALA A 523 -7.74 15.71 -25.35
N ALA A 524 -7.40 14.90 -24.34
CA ALA A 524 -7.60 15.25 -22.95
C ALA A 524 -6.76 16.49 -22.57
N PRO A 525 -7.28 17.41 -21.72
CA PRO A 525 -6.57 18.65 -21.37
C PRO A 525 -5.15 18.36 -20.87
N LYS A 526 -4.13 18.96 -21.52
CA LYS A 526 -2.76 18.92 -21.02
C LYS A 526 -2.69 19.66 -19.70
N ILE A 527 -1.97 19.12 -18.74
CA ILE A 527 -1.70 19.84 -17.49
C ILE A 527 -0.82 21.05 -17.86
N GLN A 528 -1.27 22.25 -17.52
CA GLN A 528 -0.40 23.43 -17.52
C GLN A 528 0.87 23.09 -16.75
N LYS A 529 2.05 23.42 -17.32
CA LYS A 529 3.34 23.19 -16.65
C LYS A 529 3.22 23.62 -15.21
N ARG A 530 3.45 22.71 -14.30
CA ARG A 530 3.52 23.02 -12.86
C ARG A 530 4.83 23.80 -12.67
N THR A 531 4.73 25.12 -12.67
CA THR A 531 5.84 25.99 -12.29
C THR A 531 6.20 25.68 -10.83
N GLY A 532 7.48 25.57 -10.50
CA GLY A 532 7.95 25.47 -9.12
C GLY A 532 8.28 24.08 -8.57
N PHE A 533 8.37 23.01 -9.39
CA PHE A 533 8.92 21.72 -8.92
C PHE A 533 10.38 21.55 -9.33
N LYS A 534 11.31 21.77 -8.41
CA LYS A 534 12.64 21.15 -8.46
C LYS A 534 12.56 19.82 -7.72
N ALA A 535 13.01 18.74 -8.41
CA ALA A 535 13.03 17.36 -7.91
C ALA A 535 14.02 17.20 -6.73
#